data_b1b5b203ea9d3b62bb7e5bd13b04529d
#
_entry.id   b1b5b203ea9d3b62bb7e5bd13b04529d
#
_cell.length_a   1.000
_cell.length_b   1.000
_cell.length_c   1.000
_cell.angle_alpha   90.00
_cell.angle_beta   90.00
_cell.angle_gamma   90.00
#
_symmetry.space_group_name_H-M   'P 1'
#
loop_
_entity.id
_entity.type
_entity.pdbx_description
1 polymer ?
#
loop_
_entity_poly.entity_id
_entity_poly.type
_entity_poly.pdbx_seq_one_letter_code
_entity_poly.pdbx_strand_id
1 'polypeptide(L)'
;MPHPHNKSIINMNASSLISIIEDSKITYVRENLDIHLHRSQIKLLKEVRKHEKPHHKRIRVKRYEEAEKDDLFDLHLDLYLNRYEKLAKKGLIEIDENPENGRPYDCYLTDKGKEILEEIDKLEMEWEKVVHIDENDLEVLRRMAVDSFGISYKHKKNQNFIF
;
A
#
# COMPACT_ATOMS: atom_id res chain seq x y z
N MET A 1 -6.45 -32.41 -16.85
CA MET A 1 -7.35 -31.57 -17.67
C MET A 1 -7.12 -30.11 -17.34
N PRO A 2 -6.86 -29.26 -18.29
CA PRO A 2 -6.78 -27.83 -18.01
C PRO A 2 -8.16 -27.34 -17.58
N HIS A 3 -8.23 -26.65 -16.44
CA HIS A 3 -9.45 -26.01 -15.97
C HIS A 3 -10.03 -25.09 -17.06
N PRO A 4 -11.35 -25.05 -17.26
CA PRO A 4 -12.00 -24.23 -18.31
C PRO A 4 -11.65 -22.73 -18.18
N HIS A 5 -11.20 -22.28 -17.02
CA HIS A 5 -10.73 -20.91 -16.78
C HIS A 5 -9.40 -20.59 -17.47
N ASN A 6 -8.56 -21.57 -17.83
CA ASN A 6 -7.27 -21.31 -18.47
C ASN A 6 -7.40 -20.75 -19.90
N LYS A 7 -8.49 -21.05 -20.62
CA LYS A 7 -8.69 -20.51 -21.98
C LYS A 7 -8.97 -19.02 -22.01
N SER A 8 -9.59 -18.47 -20.98
CA SER A 8 -9.85 -17.04 -20.89
C SER A 8 -8.60 -16.24 -20.49
N ILE A 9 -7.72 -16.83 -19.67
CA ILE A 9 -6.47 -16.19 -19.21
C ILE A 9 -5.46 -16.02 -20.36
N ILE A 10 -5.35 -17.02 -21.25
CA ILE A 10 -4.39 -16.99 -22.37
C ILE A 10 -4.57 -15.79 -23.30
N ASN A 11 -5.80 -15.30 -23.43
CA ASN A 11 -6.12 -14.17 -24.33
C ASN A 11 -6.22 -12.81 -23.60
N MET A 12 -5.90 -12.76 -22.32
CA MET A 12 -5.92 -11.50 -21.57
C MET A 12 -4.70 -10.63 -21.87
N ASN A 13 -4.91 -9.32 -21.85
CA ASN A 13 -3.80 -8.37 -21.93
C ASN A 13 -2.97 -8.35 -20.63
N ALA A 14 -1.76 -7.79 -20.71
CA ALA A 14 -0.85 -7.70 -19.57
C ALA A 14 -1.45 -6.99 -18.37
N SER A 15 -2.20 -5.91 -18.57
CA SER A 15 -2.86 -5.15 -17.51
C SER A 15 -3.83 -6.01 -16.71
N SER A 16 -4.66 -6.81 -17.39
CA SER A 16 -5.60 -7.74 -16.72
C SER A 16 -4.87 -8.87 -15.99
N LEU A 17 -3.78 -9.39 -16.56
CA LEU A 17 -2.96 -10.41 -15.91
C LEU A 17 -2.30 -9.90 -14.62
N ILE A 18 -1.77 -8.68 -14.63
CA ILE A 18 -1.21 -8.02 -13.45
C ILE A 18 -2.27 -7.89 -12.35
N SER A 19 -3.48 -7.50 -12.70
CA SER A 19 -4.59 -7.38 -11.75
C SER A 19 -4.97 -8.74 -11.13
N ILE A 20 -4.99 -9.81 -11.90
CA ILE A 20 -5.24 -11.16 -11.42
C ILE A 20 -4.16 -11.59 -10.41
N ILE A 21 -2.90 -11.33 -10.72
CA ILE A 21 -1.77 -11.67 -9.85
C ILE A 21 -1.88 -10.91 -8.52
N GLU A 22 -2.15 -9.62 -8.57
CA GLU A 22 -2.31 -8.79 -7.37
C GLU A 22 -3.52 -9.23 -6.53
N ASP A 23 -4.65 -9.51 -7.16
CA ASP A 23 -5.85 -9.99 -6.47
C ASP A 23 -5.63 -11.36 -5.82
N SER A 24 -4.90 -12.26 -6.49
CA SER A 24 -4.52 -13.56 -5.93
C SER A 24 -3.67 -13.41 -4.66
N LYS A 25 -2.66 -12.55 -4.71
CA LYS A 25 -1.81 -12.26 -3.55
C LYS A 25 -2.62 -11.76 -2.35
N ILE A 26 -3.44 -10.76 -2.58
CA ILE A 26 -4.24 -10.15 -1.52
C ILE A 26 -5.28 -11.12 -0.96
N THR A 27 -5.91 -11.92 -1.80
CA THR A 27 -6.86 -12.95 -1.37
C THR A 27 -6.16 -13.98 -0.49
N TYR A 28 -5.00 -14.48 -0.91
CA TYR A 28 -4.22 -15.42 -0.11
C TYR A 28 -3.87 -14.88 1.27
N VAL A 29 -3.38 -13.64 1.33
CA VAL A 29 -3.06 -12.98 2.61
C VAL A 29 -4.30 -12.86 3.49
N ARG A 30 -5.41 -12.37 2.96
CA ARG A 30 -6.64 -12.15 3.73
C ARG A 30 -7.27 -13.44 4.24
N GLU A 31 -7.21 -14.51 3.48
CA GLU A 31 -7.75 -15.82 3.88
C GLU A 31 -6.90 -16.51 4.96
N ASN A 32 -5.63 -16.21 5.04
CA ASN A 32 -4.70 -16.84 5.99
C ASN A 32 -4.31 -15.94 7.17
N LEU A 33 -4.75 -14.69 7.18
CA LEU A 33 -4.50 -13.76 8.27
C LEU A 33 -5.51 -13.99 9.40
N ASP A 34 -5.05 -14.02 10.65
CA ASP A 34 -5.91 -14.28 11.82
C ASP A 34 -6.91 -13.14 12.10
N ILE A 35 -6.63 -11.93 11.65
CA ILE A 35 -7.49 -10.77 11.77
C ILE A 35 -8.15 -10.44 10.43
N HIS A 36 -9.43 -10.08 10.46
CA HIS A 36 -10.11 -9.64 9.24
C HIS A 36 -9.71 -8.22 8.87
N LEU A 37 -9.01 -8.07 7.74
CA LEU A 37 -8.64 -6.79 7.15
C LEU A 37 -9.13 -6.70 5.70
N HIS A 38 -9.67 -5.55 5.33
CA HIS A 38 -9.94 -5.24 3.94
C HIS A 38 -8.63 -4.90 3.19
N ARG A 39 -8.65 -5.08 1.88
CA ARG A 39 -7.52 -4.71 1.00
C ARG A 39 -6.99 -3.30 1.27
N SER A 40 -7.88 -2.33 1.39
CA SER A 40 -7.54 -0.94 1.69
C SER A 40 -6.89 -0.76 3.06
N GLN A 41 -7.29 -1.55 4.05
CA GLN A 41 -6.71 -1.52 5.39
C GLN A 41 -5.29 -2.09 5.43
N ILE A 42 -5.04 -3.18 4.72
CA ILE A 42 -3.68 -3.75 4.55
C ILE A 42 -2.76 -2.71 3.89
N LYS A 43 -3.24 -2.09 2.83
CA LYS A 43 -2.50 -1.04 2.12
C LYS A 43 -2.19 0.15 3.02
N LEU A 44 -3.17 0.60 3.78
CA LEU A 44 -3.02 1.72 4.70
C LEU A 44 -2.06 1.40 5.85
N LEU A 45 -2.11 0.19 6.40
CA LEU A 45 -1.20 -0.27 7.44
C LEU A 45 0.26 -0.31 6.94
N LYS A 46 0.49 -0.76 5.72
CA LYS A 46 1.79 -0.70 5.05
C LYS A 46 2.27 0.75 4.85
N GLU A 47 1.37 1.67 4.52
CA GLU A 47 1.70 3.09 4.39
C GLU A 47 2.13 3.69 5.74
N VAL A 48 1.46 3.36 6.84
CA VAL A 48 1.87 3.80 8.18
C VAL A 48 3.29 3.33 8.48
N ARG A 49 3.63 2.08 8.18
CA ARG A 49 5.00 1.54 8.35
C ARG A 49 6.04 2.33 7.54
N LYS A 50 5.72 2.70 6.31
CA LYS A 50 6.62 3.51 5.47
C LYS A 50 6.87 4.89 6.04
N HIS A 51 5.87 5.49 6.65
CA HIS A 51 5.95 6.84 7.19
C HIS A 51 6.69 6.94 8.52
N GLU A 52 6.91 5.84 9.21
CA GLU A 52 7.77 5.80 10.40
C GLU A 52 9.27 5.93 10.07
N LYS A 53 9.66 5.75 8.81
CA LYS A 53 11.04 5.92 8.35
C LYS A 53 11.39 7.41 8.21
N PRO A 54 12.55 7.87 8.74
CA PRO A 54 12.90 9.30 8.85
C PRO A 54 12.85 10.10 7.54
N HIS A 55 13.22 9.49 6.41
CA HIS A 55 13.23 10.19 5.12
C HIS A 55 11.85 10.34 4.47
N HIS A 56 10.87 9.56 4.88
CA HIS A 56 9.49 9.72 4.43
C HIS A 56 8.75 10.84 5.19
N LYS A 57 9.19 11.20 6.39
CA LYS A 57 8.63 12.32 7.15
C LYS A 57 8.73 13.64 6.39
N ARG A 58 9.84 13.89 5.67
CA ARG A 58 10.04 15.12 4.87
C ARG A 58 9.08 15.24 3.69
N ILE A 59 8.81 14.14 3.00
CA ILE A 59 7.89 14.14 1.85
C ILE A 59 6.44 14.38 2.33
N ARG A 60 6.10 13.87 3.49
CA ARG A 60 4.77 14.04 4.09
C ARG A 60 4.52 15.48 4.55
N VAL A 61 5.50 16.11 5.18
CA VAL A 61 5.44 17.53 5.57
C VAL A 61 5.22 18.43 4.35
N LYS A 62 5.97 18.19 3.28
CA LYS A 62 5.88 19.00 2.06
C LYS A 62 4.50 18.89 1.36
N ARG A 63 3.95 17.69 1.27
CA ARG A 63 2.59 17.47 0.75
C ARG A 63 1.51 18.10 1.64
N TYR A 64 1.78 18.17 2.91
CA TYR A 64 0.88 18.72 3.89
C TYR A 64 0.82 20.24 3.83
N GLU A 65 1.98 20.89 3.78
CA GLU A 65 2.10 22.34 3.61
C GLU A 65 1.49 22.83 2.28
N GLU A 66 1.62 22.02 1.22
CA GLU A 66 1.00 22.30 -0.08
C GLU A 66 -0.52 22.10 -0.06
N ALA A 67 -1.03 21.17 0.74
CA ALA A 67 -2.45 20.85 0.83
C ALA A 67 -3.22 21.77 1.77
N GLU A 68 -2.58 22.37 2.78
CA GLU A 68 -3.21 23.39 3.65
C GLU A 68 -3.76 24.61 2.92
N LYS A 69 -3.35 24.79 1.67
CA LYS A 69 -3.79 25.92 0.83
C LYS A 69 -5.05 25.64 0.02
N ASP A 70 -5.62 24.44 0.13
CA ASP A 70 -6.77 24.02 -0.66
C ASP A 70 -7.98 23.75 0.24
N ASP A 71 -9.10 24.41 0.03
CA ASP A 71 -10.37 24.22 0.76
C ASP A 71 -10.91 22.78 0.67
N LEU A 72 -10.46 21.99 -0.31
CA LEU A 72 -10.76 20.55 -0.44
C LEU A 72 -9.95 19.68 0.53
N PHE A 73 -8.93 20.24 1.15
CA PHE A 73 -8.02 19.49 2.01
C PHE A 73 -8.70 18.98 3.28
N ASP A 74 -9.48 19.82 3.94
CA ASP A 74 -10.20 19.46 5.18
C ASP A 74 -11.18 18.30 4.93
N LEU A 75 -11.87 18.31 3.78
CA LEU A 75 -12.76 17.22 3.39
C LEU A 75 -11.99 15.92 3.12
N HIS A 76 -10.85 15.99 2.46
CA HIS A 76 -9.97 14.85 2.23
C HIS A 76 -9.36 14.32 3.53
N LEU A 77 -8.97 15.22 4.42
CA LEU A 77 -8.42 14.86 5.71
C LEU A 77 -9.42 14.07 6.56
N ASP A 78 -10.67 14.54 6.64
CA ASP A 78 -11.74 13.86 7.38
C ASP A 78 -12.00 12.45 6.83
N LEU A 79 -11.98 12.28 5.51
CA LEU A 79 -12.12 10.98 4.87
C LEU A 79 -10.94 10.04 5.17
N TYR A 80 -9.73 10.56 5.17
CA TYR A 80 -8.53 9.79 5.52
C TYR A 80 -8.48 9.47 7.02
N LEU A 81 -8.80 10.42 7.87
CA LEU A 81 -8.83 10.21 9.32
C LEU A 81 -9.77 9.08 9.70
N ASN A 82 -10.96 9.02 9.12
CA ASN A 82 -11.92 7.95 9.35
C ASN A 82 -11.38 6.56 8.99
N ARG A 83 -10.57 6.44 7.94
CA ARG A 83 -9.90 5.19 7.57
C ARG A 83 -8.85 4.77 8.61
N TYR A 84 -8.06 5.71 9.10
CA TYR A 84 -7.09 5.48 10.17
C TYR A 84 -7.77 5.12 11.50
N GLU A 85 -8.87 5.78 11.84
CA GLU A 85 -9.65 5.47 13.03
C GLU A 85 -10.16 4.03 13.05
N LYS A 86 -10.54 3.47 11.92
CA LYS A 86 -10.94 2.06 11.81
C LYS A 86 -9.79 1.11 12.13
N LEU A 87 -8.57 1.42 11.72
CA LEU A 87 -7.37 0.67 12.10
C LEU A 87 -7.03 0.84 13.57
N ALA A 88 -7.19 2.05 14.12
CA ALA A 88 -6.98 2.32 15.55
C ALA A 88 -7.98 1.55 16.42
N LYS A 89 -9.23 1.44 16.02
CA LYS A 89 -10.25 0.62 16.71
C LYS A 89 -9.89 -0.86 16.73
N LYS A 90 -9.17 -1.36 15.73
CA LYS A 90 -8.63 -2.73 15.72
C LYS A 90 -7.35 -2.88 16.55
N GLY A 91 -6.84 -1.80 17.12
CA GLY A 91 -5.63 -1.80 17.95
C GLY A 91 -4.33 -1.91 17.15
N LEU A 92 -4.33 -1.61 15.85
CA LEU A 92 -3.17 -1.77 14.97
C LEU A 92 -2.32 -0.51 14.84
N ILE A 93 -2.94 0.65 15.08
CA ILE A 93 -2.26 1.95 15.08
C ILE A 93 -2.75 2.80 16.24
N GLU A 94 -1.94 3.78 16.61
CA GLU A 94 -2.30 4.89 17.48
C GLU A 94 -2.32 6.17 16.66
N ILE A 95 -3.28 7.05 16.96
CA ILE A 95 -3.44 8.35 16.33
C ILE A 95 -3.11 9.41 17.37
N ASP A 96 -2.11 10.25 17.08
CA ASP A 96 -1.80 11.45 17.83
C ASP A 96 -2.50 12.64 17.16
N GLU A 97 -3.51 13.20 17.84
CA GLU A 97 -4.31 14.31 17.33
C GLU A 97 -3.64 15.67 17.52
N ASN A 98 -2.61 15.76 18.36
CA ASN A 98 -1.84 16.97 18.66
C ASN A 98 -0.34 16.75 18.58
N PRO A 99 0.20 16.34 17.41
CA PRO A 99 1.63 16.11 17.29
C PRO A 99 2.43 17.43 17.38
N GLU A 100 3.59 17.39 18.06
CA GLU A 100 4.49 18.54 18.23
C GLU A 100 5.05 19.11 16.90
N ASN A 101 4.92 18.36 15.80
CA ASN A 101 5.42 18.71 14.48
C ASN A 101 4.49 19.65 13.68
N GLY A 102 3.43 20.16 14.26
CA GLY A 102 2.47 21.08 13.62
C GLY A 102 1.51 20.43 12.63
N ARG A 103 1.46 19.10 12.54
CA ARG A 103 0.48 18.36 11.74
C ARG A 103 -0.84 18.24 12.50
N PRO A 104 -2.01 18.10 11.83
CA PRO A 104 -3.28 17.88 12.52
C PRO A 104 -3.34 16.53 13.23
N TYR A 105 -2.68 15.50 12.73
CA TYR A 105 -2.50 14.21 13.38
C TYR A 105 -1.28 13.46 12.88
N ASP A 106 -0.79 12.55 13.65
CA ASP A 106 0.23 11.57 13.26
C ASP A 106 -0.22 10.16 13.60
N CYS A 107 0.28 9.17 12.89
CA CYS A 107 -0.10 7.77 13.09
C CYS A 107 1.14 6.92 13.33
N TYR A 108 1.03 6.02 14.30
CA TYR A 108 2.09 5.10 14.70
C TYR A 108 1.57 3.67 14.76
N LEU A 109 2.40 2.70 14.37
CA LEU A 109 2.09 1.30 14.58
C LEU A 109 2.14 0.95 16.06
N THR A 110 1.14 0.20 16.52
CA THR A 110 1.21 -0.52 17.79
C THR A 110 2.08 -1.77 17.64
N ASP A 111 2.44 -2.41 18.75
CA ASP A 111 3.13 -3.71 18.71
C ASP A 111 2.30 -4.74 17.95
N LYS A 112 1.00 -4.78 18.19
CA LYS A 112 0.06 -5.61 17.43
C LYS A 112 0.06 -5.29 15.93
N GLY A 113 0.10 -4.02 15.55
CA GLY A 113 0.20 -3.59 14.16
C GLY A 113 1.48 -4.06 13.48
N LYS A 114 2.60 -4.03 14.19
CA LYS A 114 3.90 -4.55 13.72
C LYS A 114 3.84 -6.06 13.52
N GLU A 115 3.30 -6.80 14.48
CA GLU A 115 3.13 -8.26 14.40
C GLU A 115 2.25 -8.66 13.20
N ILE A 116 1.14 -7.96 12.98
CA ILE A 116 0.26 -8.20 11.83
C ILE A 116 0.98 -7.91 10.51
N LEU A 117 1.78 -6.86 10.43
CA LEU A 117 2.57 -6.57 9.22
C LEU A 117 3.64 -7.63 8.95
N GLU A 118 4.30 -8.14 9.98
CA GLU A 118 5.23 -9.26 9.85
C GLU A 118 4.54 -10.52 9.36
N GLU A 119 3.34 -10.80 9.87
CA GLU A 119 2.52 -11.92 9.38
C GLU A 119 2.10 -11.73 7.92
N ILE A 120 1.69 -10.52 7.53
CA ILE A 120 1.37 -10.19 6.13
C ILE A 120 2.59 -10.43 5.23
N ASP A 121 3.75 -9.91 5.60
CA ASP A 121 5.00 -10.09 4.83
C ASP A 121 5.34 -11.58 4.67
N LYS A 122 5.16 -12.37 5.71
CA LYS A 122 5.36 -13.83 5.69
C LYS A 122 4.38 -14.53 4.76
N LEU A 123 3.10 -14.17 4.82
CA LEU A 123 2.06 -14.73 3.95
C LEU A 123 2.28 -14.35 2.47
N GLU A 124 2.75 -13.15 2.19
CA GLU A 124 3.15 -12.75 0.84
C GLU A 124 4.29 -13.62 0.30
N MET A 125 5.29 -13.91 1.13
CA MET A 125 6.39 -14.82 0.75
C MET A 125 5.91 -16.26 0.54
N GLU A 126 4.98 -16.74 1.35
CA GLU A 126 4.35 -18.04 1.18
C GLU A 126 3.56 -18.12 -0.14
N TRP A 127 2.83 -17.06 -0.46
CA TRP A 127 2.11 -16.95 -1.73
C TRP A 127 3.06 -17.03 -2.94
N GLU A 128 4.22 -16.36 -2.89
CA GLU A 128 5.24 -16.45 -3.94
C GLU A 128 5.68 -17.89 -4.21
N LYS A 129 5.80 -18.72 -3.15
CA LYS A 129 6.11 -20.15 -3.27
C LYS A 129 4.95 -20.95 -3.85
N VAL A 130 3.73 -20.65 -3.44
CA VAL A 130 2.50 -21.32 -3.92
C VAL A 130 2.30 -21.12 -5.42
N VAL A 131 2.58 -19.92 -5.93
CA VAL A 131 2.48 -19.60 -7.37
C VAL A 131 3.75 -19.91 -8.16
N HIS A 132 4.78 -20.44 -7.51
CA HIS A 132 6.05 -20.87 -8.13
C HIS A 132 6.79 -19.75 -8.85
N ILE A 133 6.89 -18.57 -8.23
CA ILE A 133 7.71 -17.47 -8.75
C ILE A 133 9.19 -17.89 -8.68
N ASP A 134 9.83 -18.04 -9.83
CA ASP A 134 11.25 -18.37 -9.95
C ASP A 134 12.14 -17.14 -10.18
N GLU A 135 13.47 -17.36 -10.29
CA GLU A 135 14.41 -16.26 -10.52
C GLU A 135 14.20 -15.54 -11.87
N ASN A 136 13.76 -16.25 -12.90
CA ASN A 136 13.48 -15.64 -14.20
C ASN A 136 12.25 -14.73 -14.10
N ASP A 137 11.19 -15.18 -13.42
CA ASP A 137 10.00 -14.37 -13.13
C ASP A 137 10.37 -13.12 -12.32
N LEU A 138 11.23 -13.27 -11.32
CA LEU A 138 11.69 -12.20 -10.46
C LEU A 138 12.49 -11.14 -11.24
N GLU A 139 13.34 -11.54 -12.18
CA GLU A 139 14.06 -10.60 -13.07
C GLU A 139 13.10 -9.79 -13.95
N VAL A 140 12.09 -10.45 -14.52
CA VAL A 140 11.05 -9.78 -15.32
C VAL A 140 10.28 -8.78 -14.47
N LEU A 141 9.87 -9.17 -13.26
CA LEU A 141 9.17 -8.30 -12.32
C LEU A 141 10.01 -7.10 -11.89
N ARG A 142 11.30 -7.29 -11.62
CA ARG A 142 12.23 -6.20 -11.29
C ARG A 142 12.35 -5.20 -12.45
N ARG A 143 12.53 -5.68 -13.66
CA ARG A 143 12.58 -4.83 -14.85
C ARG A 143 11.28 -4.01 -15.01
N MET A 144 10.14 -4.66 -14.92
CA MET A 144 8.84 -4.01 -15.02
C MET A 144 8.63 -2.98 -13.91
N ALA A 145 9.04 -3.30 -12.68
CA ALA A 145 8.94 -2.39 -11.53
C ALA A 145 9.84 -1.17 -11.70
N VAL A 146 11.07 -1.34 -12.17
CA VAL A 146 12.01 -0.23 -12.46
C VAL A 146 11.46 0.68 -13.55
N ASP A 147 10.95 0.13 -14.64
CA ASP A 147 10.35 0.90 -15.74
C ASP A 147 9.12 1.68 -15.27
N SER A 148 8.26 1.04 -14.45
CA SER A 148 7.07 1.67 -13.89
C SER A 148 7.41 2.77 -12.89
N PHE A 149 8.44 2.57 -12.05
CA PHE A 149 8.95 3.59 -11.13
C PHE A 149 9.49 4.81 -11.88
N GLY A 150 10.23 4.60 -12.96
CA GLY A 150 10.76 5.66 -13.82
C GLY A 150 9.65 6.55 -14.40
N ILE A 151 8.54 5.96 -14.86
CA ILE A 151 7.37 6.69 -15.35
C ILE A 151 6.73 7.53 -14.22
N SER A 152 6.50 6.94 -13.07
CA SER A 152 5.91 7.62 -11.92
C SER A 152 6.76 8.79 -11.41
N TYR A 153 8.08 8.64 -11.44
CA TYR A 153 9.02 9.69 -11.05
C TYR A 153 9.03 10.86 -12.04
N LYS A 154 9.05 10.57 -13.35
CA LYS A 154 8.98 11.59 -14.40
C LYS A 154 7.68 12.37 -14.35
N HIS A 155 6.57 11.70 -14.13
CA HIS A 155 5.26 12.33 -14.03
C HIS A 155 5.17 13.29 -12.82
N LYS A 156 5.66 12.87 -11.67
CA LYS A 156 5.75 13.74 -10.48
C LYS A 156 6.66 14.96 -10.71
N LYS A 157 7.75 14.78 -11.42
CA LYS A 157 8.68 15.86 -11.73
C LYS A 157 8.05 16.89 -12.69
N ASN A 158 7.27 16.43 -13.66
CA ASN A 158 6.56 17.31 -14.59
C ASN A 158 5.40 18.06 -13.92
N GLN A 159 4.73 17.47 -12.95
CA GLN A 159 3.70 18.18 -12.16
C GLN A 159 4.29 19.29 -11.27
N ASN A 160 5.54 19.14 -10.82
CA ASN A 160 6.24 20.18 -10.05
C ASN A 160 6.74 21.35 -10.91
N PHE A 161 6.70 21.25 -12.24
CA PHE A 161 7.11 22.30 -13.18
C PHE A 161 5.93 23.08 -13.79
N ILE A 162 4.68 22.77 -13.45
CA ILE A 162 3.48 23.44 -13.95
C ILE A 162 2.99 24.54 -12.97
N PHE A 163 3.79 24.88 -12.00
CA PHE A 163 3.51 26.00 -11.07
C PHE A 163 4.62 27.01 -11.08
#